data_bdd6e65c9a889a4fee96ab954d877bd3
#
_entry.id   bdd6e65c9a889a4fee96ab954d877bd3
#
_cell.length_a   1.000
_cell.length_b   1.000
_cell.length_c   1.000
_cell.angle_alpha   90.00
_cell.angle_beta   90.00
_cell.angle_gamma   90.00
#
_symmetry.space_group_name_H-M   'P 1'
#
loop_
_entity.id
_entity.type
_entity.pdbx_description
1 polymer ?
#
loop_
_entity_poly.entity_id
_entity_poly.type
_entity_poly.pdbx_seq_one_letter_code
_entity_poly.pdbx_strand_id
1 'polypeptide(L)'
;QVLSDRRLVTASAVEGVQNMGMGALEAFLPIYAVTVVGLSEFQAGLLWGAQIFVTMLSKPLLGRMSDSRGRRGLIVVGLVLCGGALAAIPFLHAFLPLLVASLVFGMGEALVTSSSAALVADMCRDRQFGSAMGAFGTIFDIGHASGPICAGLLIGWGGYQVCFPLLAVFVFLAIPVFLRQVPEPD
;
A
#
# COMPACT_ATOMS: atom_id res chain seq x y z
N GLN A 1 11.64 7.16 -22.72
CA GLN A 1 11.37 5.80 -23.21
C GLN A 1 10.76 4.92 -22.10
N VAL A 2 11.28 4.94 -20.86
CA VAL A 2 10.75 4.16 -19.72
C VAL A 2 9.31 4.54 -19.38
N LEU A 3 8.97 5.82 -19.36
CA LEU A 3 7.62 6.34 -19.11
C LEU A 3 6.65 6.14 -20.30
N SER A 4 7.13 5.62 -21.43
CA SER A 4 6.29 5.28 -22.58
C SER A 4 5.77 3.84 -22.52
N ASP A 5 6.33 2.99 -21.66
CA ASP A 5 5.81 1.64 -21.43
C ASP A 5 4.63 1.68 -20.45
N ARG A 6 3.43 1.48 -21.01
CA ARG A 6 2.18 1.51 -20.25
C ARG A 6 2.15 0.46 -19.13
N ARG A 7 2.77 -0.69 -19.32
CA ARG A 7 2.79 -1.78 -18.32
C ARG A 7 3.62 -1.37 -17.12
N LEU A 8 4.80 -0.82 -17.36
CA LEU A 8 5.69 -0.34 -16.32
C LEU A 8 5.06 0.82 -15.54
N VAL A 9 4.49 1.80 -16.25
CA VAL A 9 3.82 2.94 -15.61
C VAL A 9 2.63 2.48 -14.77
N THR A 10 1.85 1.50 -15.25
CA THR A 10 0.71 0.97 -14.48
C THR A 10 1.16 0.21 -13.25
N ALA A 11 2.18 -0.66 -13.36
CA ALA A 11 2.71 -1.37 -12.20
C ALA A 11 3.24 -0.40 -11.13
N SER A 12 3.95 0.65 -11.57
CA SER A 12 4.44 1.71 -10.67
C SER A 12 3.30 2.56 -10.08
N ALA A 13 2.27 2.89 -10.88
CA ALA A 13 1.13 3.68 -10.41
C ALA A 13 0.31 2.94 -9.35
N VAL A 14 0.14 1.64 -9.48
CA VAL A 14 -0.54 0.80 -8.48
C VAL A 14 0.21 0.84 -7.15
N GLU A 15 1.54 0.75 -7.20
CA GLU A 15 2.40 0.92 -6.03
C GLU A 15 2.23 2.32 -5.42
N GLY A 16 2.24 3.37 -6.25
CA GLY A 16 2.03 4.74 -5.80
C GLY A 16 0.67 4.94 -5.10
N VAL A 17 -0.40 4.37 -5.64
CA VAL A 17 -1.74 4.42 -5.02
C VAL A 17 -1.77 3.70 -3.67
N GLN A 18 -1.16 2.52 -3.58
CA GLN A 18 -1.06 1.78 -2.32
C GLN A 18 -0.23 2.59 -1.29
N ASN A 19 0.88 3.19 -1.71
CA ASN A 19 1.72 4.01 -0.83
C ASN A 19 1.06 5.32 -0.40
N MET A 20 0.14 5.88 -1.18
CA MET A 20 -0.71 6.98 -0.72
C MET A 20 -1.54 6.55 0.50
N GLY A 21 -2.12 5.35 0.48
CA GLY A 21 -2.82 4.78 1.64
C GLY A 21 -1.88 4.57 2.83
N MET A 22 -0.64 4.11 2.57
CA MET A 22 0.39 3.92 3.59
C MET A 22 0.78 5.23 4.27
N GLY A 23 1.10 6.29 3.50
CA GLY A 23 1.44 7.61 4.04
C GLY A 23 0.29 8.23 4.84
N ALA A 24 -0.96 8.03 4.39
CA ALA A 24 -2.14 8.47 5.14
C ALA A 24 -2.27 7.74 6.49
N LEU A 25 -2.04 6.43 6.52
CA LEU A 25 -2.05 5.64 7.76
C LEU A 25 -0.93 6.06 8.70
N GLU A 26 0.29 6.21 8.20
CA GLU A 26 1.44 6.63 8.99
C GLU A 26 1.16 7.93 9.75
N ALA A 27 0.59 8.91 9.06
CA ALA A 27 0.31 10.22 9.64
C ALA A 27 -0.89 10.20 10.59
N PHE A 28 -1.96 9.50 10.24
CA PHE A 28 -3.25 9.68 10.90
C PHE A 28 -3.75 8.51 11.74
N LEU A 29 -3.22 7.30 11.59
CA LEU A 29 -3.60 6.17 12.44
C LEU A 29 -3.24 6.40 13.91
N PRO A 30 -2.02 6.89 14.26
CA PRO A 30 -1.71 7.20 15.66
C PRO A 30 -2.61 8.29 16.23
N ILE A 31 -2.91 9.32 15.46
CA ILE A 31 -3.79 10.42 15.88
C ILE A 31 -5.21 9.89 16.11
N TYR A 32 -5.74 9.10 15.17
CA TYR A 32 -7.05 8.43 15.31
C TYR A 32 -7.11 7.55 16.57
N ALA A 33 -6.09 6.73 16.77
CA ALA A 33 -6.02 5.82 17.91
C ALA A 33 -6.06 6.55 19.26
N VAL A 34 -5.37 7.68 19.38
CA VAL A 34 -5.33 8.45 20.63
C VAL A 34 -6.57 9.34 20.77
N THR A 35 -6.94 10.09 19.73
CA THR A 35 -7.97 11.15 19.85
C THR A 35 -9.40 10.64 19.71
N VAL A 36 -9.63 9.58 18.93
CA VAL A 36 -10.96 9.05 18.68
C VAL A 36 -11.23 7.77 19.46
N VAL A 37 -10.27 6.85 19.48
CA VAL A 37 -10.44 5.57 20.17
C VAL A 37 -10.07 5.67 21.65
N GLY A 38 -9.27 6.66 22.04
CA GLY A 38 -8.84 6.88 23.44
C GLY A 38 -7.72 5.95 23.91
N LEU A 39 -6.91 5.43 22.98
CA LEU A 39 -5.76 4.60 23.30
C LEU A 39 -4.62 5.46 23.85
N SER A 40 -3.72 4.86 24.61
CA SER A 40 -2.49 5.52 25.04
C SER A 40 -1.54 5.72 23.84
N GLU A 41 -0.65 6.72 23.95
CA GLU A 41 0.39 6.97 22.94
C GLU A 41 1.29 5.73 22.72
N PHE A 42 1.56 4.98 23.79
CA PHE A 42 2.30 3.72 23.72
C PHE A 42 1.57 2.67 22.86
N GLN A 43 0.25 2.53 23.06
CA GLN A 43 -0.56 1.61 22.25
C GLN A 43 -0.62 2.05 20.78
N ALA A 44 -0.75 3.36 20.52
CA ALA A 44 -0.70 3.89 19.16
C ALA A 44 0.65 3.62 18.47
N GLY A 45 1.76 3.83 19.20
CA GLY A 45 3.10 3.47 18.72
C GLY A 45 3.27 1.98 18.48
N LEU A 46 2.63 1.13 19.28
CA LEU A 46 2.67 -0.32 19.10
C LEU A 46 1.90 -0.77 17.84
N LEU A 47 0.79 -0.12 17.48
CA LEU A 47 0.07 -0.38 16.22
C LEU A 47 0.98 -0.17 15.02
N TRP A 48 1.67 0.96 14.99
CA TRP A 48 2.60 1.32 13.93
C TRP A 48 3.84 0.41 13.91
N GLY A 49 4.45 0.19 15.07
CA GLY A 49 5.62 -0.70 15.20
C GLY A 49 5.31 -2.14 14.77
N ALA A 50 4.15 -2.67 15.12
CA ALA A 50 3.71 -4.01 14.72
C ALA A 50 3.48 -4.11 13.22
N GLN A 51 2.90 -3.08 12.57
CA GLN A 51 2.74 -3.01 11.12
C GLN A 51 4.10 -3.08 10.41
N ILE A 52 5.06 -2.21 10.79
CA ILE A 52 6.41 -2.20 10.21
C ILE A 52 7.10 -3.54 10.42
N PHE A 53 7.02 -4.10 11.62
CA PHE A 53 7.65 -5.37 11.96
C PHE A 53 7.14 -6.52 11.08
N VAL A 54 5.81 -6.61 10.88
CA VAL A 54 5.21 -7.62 9.99
C VAL A 54 5.61 -7.36 8.54
N THR A 55 5.59 -6.12 8.07
CA THR A 55 6.03 -5.78 6.72
C THR A 55 7.48 -6.22 6.47
N MET A 56 8.40 -5.90 7.37
CA MET A 56 9.81 -6.27 7.24
C MET A 56 10.01 -7.79 7.24
N LEU A 57 9.37 -8.49 8.16
CA LEU A 57 9.51 -9.93 8.31
C LEU A 57 8.88 -10.70 7.13
N SER A 58 7.79 -10.16 6.58
CA SER A 58 7.05 -10.80 5.49
C SER A 58 7.69 -10.59 4.11
N LYS A 59 8.36 -9.46 3.85
CA LYS A 59 8.96 -9.14 2.54
C LYS A 59 9.83 -10.26 1.95
N PRO A 60 10.81 -10.88 2.67
CA PRO A 60 11.64 -11.93 2.08
C PRO A 60 10.87 -13.23 1.80
N LEU A 61 9.88 -13.55 2.62
CA LEU A 61 9.05 -14.76 2.44
C LEU A 61 8.08 -14.57 1.26
N LEU A 62 7.40 -13.44 1.22
CA LEU A 62 6.42 -13.11 0.20
C LEU A 62 7.10 -12.82 -1.17
N GLY A 63 8.31 -12.27 -1.17
CA GLY A 63 9.11 -12.13 -2.38
C GLY A 63 9.40 -13.48 -3.03
N ARG A 64 9.86 -14.48 -2.28
CA ARG A 64 10.08 -15.86 -2.78
C ARG A 64 8.79 -16.50 -3.27
N MET A 65 7.68 -16.28 -2.57
CA MET A 65 6.38 -16.77 -2.99
C MET A 65 5.92 -16.09 -4.29
N SER A 66 6.23 -14.81 -4.48
CA SER A 66 5.96 -14.05 -5.70
C SER A 66 6.68 -14.63 -6.91
N ASP A 67 7.91 -15.09 -6.74
CA ASP A 67 8.68 -15.73 -7.81
C ASP A 67 8.10 -17.09 -8.23
N SER A 68 7.43 -17.81 -7.31
CA SER A 68 6.90 -19.15 -7.57
C SER A 68 5.42 -19.22 -7.98
N ARG A 69 4.59 -18.27 -7.53
CA ARG A 69 3.13 -18.30 -7.73
C ARG A 69 2.60 -17.26 -8.73
N GLY A 70 3.49 -16.46 -9.30
CA GLY A 70 3.12 -15.36 -10.17
C GLY A 70 2.90 -14.04 -9.42
N ARG A 71 3.51 -12.98 -9.94
CA ARG A 71 3.56 -11.66 -9.29
C ARG A 71 2.24 -10.94 -9.30
N ARG A 72 1.49 -11.07 -10.41
CA ARG A 72 0.24 -10.38 -10.65
C ARG A 72 -0.83 -10.72 -9.61
N GLY A 73 -1.02 -12.01 -9.31
CA GLY A 73 -2.02 -12.45 -8.34
C GLY A 73 -1.71 -11.95 -6.93
N LEU A 74 -0.43 -11.93 -6.55
CA LEU A 74 -0.01 -11.48 -5.21
C LEU A 74 -0.14 -9.97 -5.03
N ILE A 75 0.11 -9.17 -6.08
CA ILE A 75 -0.17 -7.73 -6.07
C ILE A 75 -1.67 -7.49 -5.82
N VAL A 76 -2.54 -8.20 -6.51
CA VAL A 76 -4.01 -8.07 -6.32
C VAL A 76 -4.42 -8.45 -4.90
N VAL A 77 -3.91 -9.57 -4.38
CA VAL A 77 -4.19 -9.99 -2.98
C VAL A 77 -3.70 -8.92 -2.00
N GLY A 78 -2.49 -8.40 -2.20
CA GLY A 78 -1.96 -7.33 -1.36
C GLY A 78 -2.81 -6.06 -1.39
N LEU A 79 -3.27 -5.63 -2.57
CA LEU A 79 -4.17 -4.47 -2.71
C LEU A 79 -5.51 -4.70 -2.00
N VAL A 80 -6.07 -5.91 -2.09
CA VAL A 80 -7.32 -6.26 -1.39
C VAL A 80 -7.12 -6.20 0.13
N LEU A 81 -6.00 -6.71 0.65
CA LEU A 81 -5.69 -6.64 2.07
C LEU A 81 -5.50 -5.19 2.53
N CYS A 82 -4.74 -4.38 1.79
CA CYS A 82 -4.53 -2.96 2.11
C CYS A 82 -5.84 -2.17 2.06
N GLY A 83 -6.61 -2.30 0.97
CA GLY A 83 -7.89 -1.62 0.82
C GLY A 83 -8.91 -2.06 1.88
N GLY A 84 -8.98 -3.35 2.19
CA GLY A 84 -9.85 -3.89 3.23
C GLY A 84 -9.50 -3.35 4.62
N ALA A 85 -8.23 -3.33 4.97
CA ALA A 85 -7.75 -2.76 6.24
C ALA A 85 -8.06 -1.26 6.34
N LEU A 86 -7.75 -0.48 5.29
CA LEU A 86 -8.09 0.95 5.23
C LEU A 86 -9.59 1.20 5.42
N ALA A 87 -10.44 0.44 4.73
CA ALA A 87 -11.88 0.59 4.84
C ALA A 87 -12.40 0.25 6.24
N ALA A 88 -11.78 -0.70 6.94
CA ALA A 88 -12.22 -1.16 8.24
C ALA A 88 -11.80 -0.24 9.40
N ILE A 89 -10.59 0.35 9.35
CA ILE A 89 -9.98 1.13 10.46
C ILE A 89 -10.92 2.14 11.11
N PRO A 90 -11.66 3.01 10.38
CA PRO A 90 -12.49 4.03 11.01
C PRO A 90 -13.70 3.50 11.78
N PHE A 91 -14.00 2.22 11.66
CA PHE A 91 -15.09 1.53 12.38
C PHE A 91 -14.59 0.70 13.55
N LEU A 92 -13.28 0.65 13.77
CA LEU A 92 -12.65 -0.11 14.85
C LEU A 92 -12.34 0.81 16.03
N HIS A 93 -12.94 0.52 17.19
CA HIS A 93 -12.87 1.38 18.38
C HIS A 93 -12.18 0.67 19.56
N ALA A 94 -11.31 -0.29 19.30
CA ALA A 94 -10.52 -0.98 20.33
C ALA A 94 -9.12 -1.33 19.81
N PHE A 95 -8.18 -1.49 20.76
CA PHE A 95 -6.78 -1.75 20.45
C PHE A 95 -6.60 -3.04 19.60
N LEU A 96 -7.19 -4.15 20.02
CA LEU A 96 -6.97 -5.44 19.36
C LEU A 96 -7.49 -5.49 17.90
N PRO A 97 -8.70 -5.03 17.57
CA PRO A 97 -9.14 -4.93 16.18
C PRO A 97 -8.25 -4.00 15.33
N LEU A 98 -7.81 -2.85 15.88
CA LEU A 98 -6.89 -1.95 15.19
C LEU A 98 -5.53 -2.61 14.95
N LEU A 99 -5.02 -3.36 15.92
CA LEU A 99 -3.78 -4.13 15.77
C LEU A 99 -3.91 -5.15 14.63
N VAL A 100 -5.00 -5.91 14.59
CA VAL A 100 -5.24 -6.88 13.51
C VAL A 100 -5.30 -6.17 12.15
N ALA A 101 -6.02 -5.05 12.04
CA ALA A 101 -6.09 -4.27 10.81
C ALA A 101 -4.70 -3.75 10.38
N SER A 102 -3.88 -3.26 11.32
CA SER A 102 -2.50 -2.82 11.05
C SER A 102 -1.61 -3.96 10.56
N LEU A 103 -1.72 -5.15 11.16
CA LEU A 103 -0.98 -6.34 10.73
C LEU A 103 -1.41 -6.79 9.33
N VAL A 104 -2.73 -6.79 9.04
CA VAL A 104 -3.28 -7.13 7.72
C VAL A 104 -2.80 -6.13 6.66
N PHE A 105 -2.80 -4.83 6.99
CA PHE A 105 -2.27 -3.81 6.09
C PHE A 105 -0.78 -4.02 5.82
N GLY A 106 0.03 -4.27 6.85
CA GLY A 106 1.47 -4.54 6.72
C GLY A 106 1.79 -5.78 5.86
N MET A 107 0.99 -6.84 5.97
CA MET A 107 1.10 -8.01 5.08
C MET A 107 0.74 -7.66 3.64
N GLY A 108 -0.34 -6.92 3.43
CA GLY A 108 -0.76 -6.43 2.12
C GLY A 108 0.32 -5.56 1.48
N GLU A 109 0.88 -4.62 2.22
CA GLU A 109 2.00 -3.77 1.81
C GLU A 109 3.22 -4.60 1.39
N ALA A 110 3.61 -5.58 2.20
CA ALA A 110 4.74 -6.46 1.88
C ALA A 110 4.52 -7.22 0.57
N LEU A 111 3.29 -7.71 0.30
CA LEU A 111 2.91 -8.37 -0.95
C LEU A 111 3.01 -7.43 -2.14
N VAL A 112 2.41 -6.25 -2.06
CA VAL A 112 2.40 -5.27 -3.16
C VAL A 112 3.83 -4.84 -3.46
N THR A 113 4.56 -4.32 -2.48
CA THR A 113 5.90 -3.74 -2.67
C THR A 113 6.90 -4.76 -3.20
N SER A 114 6.97 -5.97 -2.60
CA SER A 114 7.92 -6.99 -3.06
C SER A 114 7.60 -7.50 -4.47
N SER A 115 6.31 -7.70 -4.79
CA SER A 115 5.89 -8.22 -6.07
C SER A 115 5.95 -7.16 -7.19
N SER A 116 5.60 -5.90 -6.90
CA SER A 116 5.68 -4.79 -7.87
C SER A 116 7.11 -4.45 -8.24
N ALA A 117 8.00 -4.35 -7.25
CA ALA A 117 9.42 -4.10 -7.50
C ALA A 117 10.05 -5.20 -8.37
N ALA A 118 9.73 -6.47 -8.06
CA ALA A 118 10.20 -7.61 -8.83
C ALA A 118 9.60 -7.65 -10.25
N LEU A 119 8.30 -7.29 -10.41
CA LEU A 119 7.65 -7.20 -11.72
C LEU A 119 8.29 -6.13 -12.60
N VAL A 120 8.57 -4.94 -12.04
CA VAL A 120 9.26 -3.85 -12.76
C VAL A 120 10.69 -4.26 -13.13
N ALA A 121 11.40 -4.95 -12.23
CA ALA A 121 12.74 -5.45 -12.49
C ALA A 121 12.78 -6.46 -13.66
N ASP A 122 11.78 -7.36 -13.74
CA ASP A 122 11.68 -8.33 -14.84
C ASP A 122 11.37 -7.68 -16.19
N MET A 123 10.55 -6.63 -16.18
CA MET A 123 10.23 -5.87 -17.40
C MET A 123 11.43 -5.13 -17.98
N CYS A 124 12.47 -4.87 -17.16
CA CYS A 124 13.60 -4.02 -17.51
C CYS A 124 14.95 -4.74 -17.43
N ARG A 125 15.06 -5.97 -17.98
CA ARG A 125 16.27 -6.82 -17.91
C ARG A 125 17.53 -6.24 -18.56
N ASP A 126 17.41 -5.18 -19.40
CA ASP A 126 18.51 -4.60 -20.17
C ASP A 126 18.90 -3.19 -19.69
N ARG A 127 19.66 -2.45 -20.52
CA ARG A 127 20.30 -1.15 -20.27
C ARG A 127 19.50 -0.04 -19.55
N GLN A 128 18.18 -0.24 -19.30
CA GLN A 128 17.29 0.76 -18.70
C GLN A 128 16.88 0.43 -17.25
N PHE A 129 17.43 -0.63 -16.64
CA PHE A 129 17.05 -1.07 -15.29
C PHE A 129 17.13 0.06 -14.24
N GLY A 130 18.23 0.79 -14.19
CA GLY A 130 18.39 1.90 -13.23
C GLY A 130 17.37 3.02 -13.43
N SER A 131 17.06 3.37 -14.69
CA SER A 131 16.07 4.40 -15.00
C SER A 131 14.64 3.94 -14.66
N ALA A 132 14.32 2.67 -14.88
CA ALA A 132 13.02 2.11 -14.55
C ALA A 132 12.80 2.02 -13.03
N MET A 133 13.80 1.55 -12.29
CA MET A 133 13.75 1.50 -10.83
C MET A 133 13.73 2.91 -10.21
N GLY A 134 14.43 3.88 -10.82
CA GLY A 134 14.35 5.29 -10.41
C GLY A 134 12.94 5.88 -10.63
N ALA A 135 12.31 5.62 -11.77
CA ALA A 135 10.94 6.04 -12.04
C ALA A 135 9.94 5.37 -11.09
N PHE A 136 10.10 4.06 -10.84
CA PHE A 136 9.30 3.32 -9.86
C PHE A 136 9.42 3.92 -8.46
N GLY A 137 10.65 4.17 -7.98
CA GLY A 137 10.90 4.80 -6.68
C GLY A 137 10.30 6.20 -6.58
N THR A 138 10.41 7.01 -7.65
CA THR A 138 9.81 8.36 -7.69
C THR A 138 8.29 8.31 -7.57
N ILE A 139 7.62 7.38 -8.27
CA ILE A 139 6.16 7.20 -8.19
C ILE A 139 5.76 6.71 -6.79
N PHE A 140 6.53 5.80 -6.21
CA PHE A 140 6.39 5.36 -4.83
C PHE A 140 6.43 6.55 -3.86
N ASP A 141 7.49 7.38 -3.92
CA ASP A 141 7.69 8.51 -3.02
C ASP A 141 6.61 9.58 -3.18
N ILE A 142 6.19 9.87 -4.42
CA ILE A 142 5.07 10.79 -4.70
C ILE A 142 3.79 10.26 -4.08
N GLY A 143 3.50 8.96 -4.24
CA GLY A 143 2.36 8.32 -3.61
C GLY A 143 2.39 8.50 -2.10
N HIS A 144 3.49 8.11 -1.47
CA HIS A 144 3.67 8.18 -0.03
C HIS A 144 3.52 9.62 0.51
N ALA A 145 4.20 10.59 -0.10
CA ALA A 145 4.15 11.99 0.32
C ALA A 145 2.77 12.64 0.09
N SER A 146 2.03 12.22 -0.93
CA SER A 146 0.67 12.72 -1.19
C SER A 146 -0.37 12.21 -0.18
N GLY A 147 -0.11 11.05 0.43
CA GLY A 147 -1.01 10.41 1.38
C GLY A 147 -1.45 11.31 2.53
N PRO A 148 -0.54 11.86 3.33
CA PRO A 148 -0.87 12.75 4.44
C PRO A 148 -1.62 14.01 3.99
N ILE A 149 -1.27 14.56 2.82
CA ILE A 149 -1.92 15.77 2.27
C ILE A 149 -3.37 15.46 1.91
N CYS A 150 -3.60 14.40 1.12
CA CYS A 150 -4.94 13.97 0.73
C CYS A 150 -5.78 13.59 1.95
N ALA A 151 -5.20 12.81 2.88
CA ALA A 151 -5.90 12.41 4.08
C ALA A 151 -6.25 13.59 4.99
N GLY A 152 -5.36 14.57 5.16
CA GLY A 152 -5.63 15.77 5.95
C GLY A 152 -6.81 16.57 5.39
N LEU A 153 -6.87 16.75 4.06
CA LEU A 153 -7.98 17.42 3.40
C LEU A 153 -9.31 16.64 3.56
N LEU A 154 -9.28 15.34 3.38
CA LEU A 154 -10.47 14.47 3.50
C LEU A 154 -10.97 14.40 4.94
N ILE A 155 -10.07 14.31 5.93
CA ILE A 155 -10.42 14.31 7.35
C ILE A 155 -11.04 15.67 7.73
N GLY A 156 -10.48 16.77 7.24
CA GLY A 156 -11.04 18.11 7.48
C GLY A 156 -12.44 18.28 6.88
N TRP A 157 -12.76 17.59 5.79
CA TRP A 157 -14.04 17.65 5.12
C TRP A 157 -15.09 16.69 5.70
N GLY A 158 -14.75 15.45 5.95
CA GLY A 158 -15.70 14.38 6.31
C GLY A 158 -15.26 13.47 7.44
N GLY A 159 -14.15 13.78 8.11
CA GLY A 159 -13.60 12.97 9.20
C GLY A 159 -12.95 11.67 8.74
N TYR A 160 -12.52 10.88 9.70
CA TYR A 160 -11.85 9.59 9.46
C TYR A 160 -12.76 8.58 8.74
N GLN A 161 -14.07 8.62 9.02
CA GLN A 161 -15.08 7.71 8.45
C GLN A 161 -15.29 7.91 6.95
N VAL A 162 -14.93 9.06 6.41
CA VAL A 162 -14.94 9.35 4.97
C VAL A 162 -13.57 9.13 4.37
N CYS A 163 -12.52 9.59 5.04
CA CYS A 163 -11.15 9.59 4.54
C CYS A 163 -10.65 8.17 4.21
N PHE A 164 -10.60 7.29 5.20
CA PHE A 164 -10.01 5.97 4.99
C PHE A 164 -10.79 5.07 4.02
N PRO A 165 -12.14 5.01 4.05
CA PRO A 165 -12.88 4.28 3.02
C PRO A 165 -12.72 4.85 1.62
N LEU A 166 -12.61 6.17 1.47
CA LEU A 166 -12.38 6.79 0.17
C LEU A 166 -11.01 6.42 -0.39
N LEU A 167 -9.95 6.45 0.45
CA LEU A 167 -8.62 5.96 0.07
C LEU A 167 -8.66 4.47 -0.29
N ALA A 168 -9.42 3.66 0.44
CA ALA A 168 -9.64 2.25 0.11
C ALA A 168 -10.28 2.07 -1.27
N VAL A 169 -11.26 2.90 -1.63
CA VAL A 169 -11.87 2.90 -2.98
C VAL A 169 -10.82 3.16 -4.05
N PHE A 170 -9.91 4.12 -3.85
CA PHE A 170 -8.81 4.35 -4.80
C PHE A 170 -7.91 3.12 -4.96
N VAL A 171 -7.57 2.44 -3.86
CA VAL A 171 -6.79 1.20 -3.90
C VAL A 171 -7.56 0.10 -4.66
N PHE A 172 -8.86 -0.07 -4.42
CA PHE A 172 -9.67 -1.05 -5.14
C PHE A 172 -9.84 -0.72 -6.62
N LEU A 173 -9.96 0.56 -6.99
CA LEU A 173 -10.04 1.00 -8.38
C LEU A 173 -8.73 0.77 -9.16
N ALA A 174 -7.59 0.73 -8.48
CA ALA A 174 -6.33 0.38 -9.10
C ALA A 174 -6.28 -1.09 -9.58
N ILE A 175 -7.03 -2.00 -8.93
CA ILE A 175 -7.04 -3.44 -9.28
C ILE A 175 -7.50 -3.69 -10.72
N PRO A 176 -8.70 -3.26 -11.17
CA PRO A 176 -9.15 -3.52 -12.53
C PRO A 176 -8.27 -2.83 -13.59
N VAL A 177 -7.70 -1.66 -13.28
CA VAL A 177 -6.74 -0.98 -14.17
C VAL A 177 -5.49 -1.83 -14.33
N PHE A 178 -4.93 -2.33 -13.22
CA PHE A 178 -3.77 -3.21 -13.21
C PHE A 178 -4.03 -4.50 -14.01
N LEU A 179 -5.15 -5.17 -13.74
CA LEU A 179 -5.51 -6.43 -14.41
C LEU A 179 -5.70 -6.30 -15.93
N ARG A 180 -6.13 -5.13 -16.41
CA ARG A 180 -6.32 -4.87 -17.85
C ARG A 180 -5.01 -4.55 -18.58
N GLN A 181 -4.05 -3.89 -17.89
CA GLN A 181 -2.86 -3.38 -18.57
C GLN A 181 -1.62 -4.25 -18.36
N VAL A 182 -1.62 -5.09 -17.34
CA VAL A 182 -0.53 -6.02 -17.05
C VAL A 182 -1.05 -7.45 -17.21
N PRO A 183 -0.94 -8.05 -18.43
CA PRO A 183 -1.33 -9.45 -18.65
C PRO A 183 -0.41 -10.40 -17.87
N GLU A 184 -0.88 -11.62 -17.62
CA GLU A 184 -0.01 -12.66 -17.07
C GLU A 184 1.12 -12.96 -18.09
N PRO A 185 2.38 -13.10 -17.65
CA PRO A 185 3.41 -13.66 -18.49
C PRO A 185 3.06 -15.12 -18.81
N ASP A 186 3.13 -15.49 -20.11
CA ASP A 186 2.99 -16.87 -20.62
C ASP A 186 4.05 -17.79 -20.01
#